data_c97899081191ab31e1f8f3f08c4db0e2
#
_entry.id   c97899081191ab31e1f8f3f08c4db0e2
#
_cell.length_a   1.000
_cell.length_b   1.000
_cell.length_c   1.000
_cell.angle_alpha   90.00
_cell.angle_beta   90.00
_cell.angle_gamma   90.00
#
_symmetry.space_group_name_H-M   'P 1'
#
loop_
_entity.id
_entity.type
_entity.pdbx_description
1 polymer ?
#
loop_
_entity_poly.entity_id
_entity_poly.type
_entity_poly.pdbx_seq_one_letter_code
_entity_poly.pdbx_strand_id
1 'polypeptide(L)'
;MTLTLRPDPPPPSRRQGAPARGAVPLMEHVRITSPDLDQRATLEKARGRMLISAVLFGLLYSALILRLTYATIIHPILPSADVLAAMKPQLDITPPPPGRADITDRNGTILAVSLPGAELYADPRQVPDALDATEKLASVLPGLDEAETEHKLSSGKDFVYLDRKLTPAEELAVNNLGIPGVYFENSEKRHYPDADLAAHILGGVGVGGNGIAGVEEYFNQRLTTNPAPLVLSIDAGIQSIVHDELAAAVTEFQSPGGCAIVMKAHTGEILAMVSLPDYDVNAYGDANRDSQFNRCVEGDYEPGSVFKLQTIAMALDSGMIHYWDYFDTTHPLQIGRFQITDFEPAHVWMAVPQILNVSSNIGASRIATILGPKVEQAWLAKQEFFSPADIQLPGPPMPRFPPKNNWGLAATMTVSFGAGIAVSPLQLVTGVLPIVNGGIRYEPTLLAVDPAGPQPQGVQVMQQSTSDMMRKMMTNVVLTGTGKFAQVPGYVVGGKTGTAQVVGPNGGYLKHTNNASFMAAFPMEDPQYVIYVLVLQPKPDKTTFGFTTGGYISAPAVARIIGRIGPMLGIMPDSPQQLTTLDAQLTVPLQPTAPPGQSALGPGNPLPPGANAMADELMGAKPPQQQATEVVHDQD
;
A
#
# COMPACT_ATOMS: atom_id res chain seq x y z
N MET A 1 2.09 -28.18 23.30
CA MET A 1 1.69 -28.71 24.61
C MET A 1 0.40 -29.50 24.40
N THR A 2 0.52 -30.80 24.30
CA THR A 2 -0.53 -31.73 23.89
C THR A 2 -1.21 -32.27 25.15
N LEU A 3 -2.47 -31.96 25.34
CA LEU A 3 -3.30 -32.53 26.42
C LEU A 3 -3.95 -33.81 25.92
N THR A 4 -3.50 -34.93 26.46
CA THR A 4 -4.11 -36.27 26.30
C THR A 4 -5.17 -36.47 27.38
N LEU A 5 -6.41 -36.67 26.97
CA LEU A 5 -7.51 -37.15 27.81
C LEU A 5 -7.37 -38.69 28.02
N ARG A 6 -7.46 -39.11 29.27
CA ARG A 6 -7.59 -40.54 29.67
C ARG A 6 -9.07 -40.94 29.64
N PRO A 7 -9.41 -42.16 29.24
CA PRO A 7 -10.77 -42.68 29.31
C PRO A 7 -11.06 -43.38 30.66
N ASP A 8 -12.33 -43.28 31.10
CA ASP A 8 -12.89 -43.89 32.31
C ASP A 8 -13.03 -45.41 32.17
N PRO A 9 -12.99 -46.14 33.32
CA PRO A 9 -13.13 -47.61 33.32
C PRO A 9 -14.60 -48.05 33.27
N PRO A 10 -14.86 -49.28 32.80
CA PRO A 10 -16.22 -49.82 32.63
C PRO A 10 -16.81 -50.42 33.92
N PRO A 11 -18.16 -50.52 34.02
CA PRO A 11 -18.86 -51.04 35.21
C PRO A 11 -18.87 -52.59 35.23
N PRO A 12 -19.04 -53.18 36.44
CA PRO A 12 -18.92 -54.61 36.62
C PRO A 12 -20.19 -55.40 36.22
N SER A 13 -19.96 -56.56 35.67
CA SER A 13 -20.93 -57.51 35.16
C SER A 13 -21.68 -58.26 36.24
N ARG A 14 -23.00 -58.39 36.11
CA ARG A 14 -23.85 -59.34 36.82
C ARG A 14 -23.56 -60.79 36.39
N ARG A 15 -23.33 -61.64 37.38
CA ARG A 15 -23.42 -63.11 37.21
C ARG A 15 -24.78 -63.62 37.68
N GLN A 16 -25.45 -64.34 36.82
CA GLN A 16 -26.61 -65.16 37.10
C GLN A 16 -26.17 -66.46 37.80
N GLY A 17 -27.02 -66.96 38.70
CA GLY A 17 -26.97 -68.31 39.22
C GLY A 17 -28.32 -68.69 39.76
N ALA A 18 -28.97 -69.63 39.08
CA ALA A 18 -30.19 -70.30 39.48
C ALA A 18 -29.83 -71.70 40.00
N PRO A 19 -30.79 -72.58 40.33
CA PRO A 19 -31.80 -72.58 41.40
C PRO A 19 -31.69 -73.84 42.26
N ALA A 20 -32.35 -73.89 43.43
CA ALA A 20 -32.59 -75.15 44.10
C ALA A 20 -34.01 -75.18 44.74
N ARG A 21 -34.65 -76.28 44.45
CA ARG A 21 -35.98 -76.72 44.89
C ARG A 21 -35.99 -77.13 46.38
N GLY A 22 -37.15 -76.97 46.98
CA GLY A 22 -37.61 -78.00 47.94
C GLY A 22 -38.20 -77.47 49.24
N ALA A 23 -39.42 -77.93 49.41
CA ALA A 23 -40.13 -78.29 50.65
C ALA A 23 -41.17 -77.27 51.20
N VAL A 24 -42.40 -77.72 51.08
CA VAL A 24 -43.58 -77.31 51.85
C VAL A 24 -43.51 -77.93 53.24
N PRO A 25 -43.85 -77.21 54.30
CA PRO A 25 -44.74 -77.83 55.28
C PRO A 25 -45.83 -76.84 55.81
N LEU A 26 -47.02 -77.45 55.88
CA LEU A 26 -48.04 -77.43 56.93
C LEU A 26 -48.53 -76.05 57.48
N MET A 27 -49.83 -75.88 57.25
CA MET A 27 -50.69 -74.91 57.90
C MET A 27 -50.65 -75.07 59.44
N GLU A 28 -50.39 -73.93 60.08
CA GLU A 28 -50.71 -73.77 61.49
C GLU A 28 -51.72 -72.66 61.67
N HIS A 29 -52.81 -72.94 62.37
CA HIS A 29 -53.92 -71.99 62.64
C HIS A 29 -53.44 -70.81 63.48
N VAL A 30 -53.41 -69.67 62.86
CA VAL A 30 -53.30 -68.43 63.61
C VAL A 30 -54.70 -67.85 63.86
N ARG A 31 -55.05 -67.67 65.09
CA ARG A 31 -56.27 -66.96 65.54
C ARG A 31 -56.21 -65.52 65.11
N ILE A 32 -57.21 -65.09 64.34
CA ILE A 32 -57.36 -63.65 64.01
C ILE A 32 -57.87 -62.95 65.30
N THR A 33 -57.01 -62.28 66.02
CA THR A 33 -57.44 -61.33 66.99
C THR A 33 -57.87 -60.04 66.22
N SER A 34 -59.08 -59.60 66.48
CA SER A 34 -59.66 -58.39 65.88
C SER A 34 -58.72 -57.18 66.00
N PRO A 35 -58.53 -56.40 64.94
CA PRO A 35 -57.69 -55.18 65.05
C PRO A 35 -58.32 -54.22 66.02
N ASP A 36 -57.47 -53.69 66.89
CA ASP A 36 -57.78 -52.72 67.92
C ASP A 36 -58.53 -51.52 67.34
N LEU A 37 -59.79 -51.34 67.75
CA LEU A 37 -60.68 -50.23 67.29
C LEU A 37 -60.06 -48.87 67.58
N ASP A 38 -59.21 -48.77 68.60
CA ASP A 38 -58.47 -47.58 68.94
C ASP A 38 -57.35 -47.20 67.93
N GLN A 39 -56.70 -48.20 67.28
CA GLN A 39 -55.73 -47.90 66.22
C GLN A 39 -56.41 -47.42 64.96
N ARG A 40 -57.60 -47.88 64.61
CA ARG A 40 -58.40 -47.36 63.50
C ARG A 40 -58.86 -45.91 63.77
N ALA A 41 -59.31 -45.60 64.99
CA ALA A 41 -59.75 -44.25 65.35
C ALA A 41 -58.56 -43.26 65.34
N THR A 42 -57.35 -43.67 65.72
CA THR A 42 -56.16 -42.84 65.66
C THR A 42 -55.66 -42.64 64.22
N LEU A 43 -55.74 -43.65 63.35
CA LEU A 43 -55.39 -43.53 61.94
C LEU A 43 -56.41 -42.63 61.16
N GLU A 44 -57.71 -42.72 61.48
CA GLU A 44 -58.71 -41.81 60.89
C GLU A 44 -58.51 -40.38 61.33
N LYS A 45 -58.19 -40.12 62.60
CA LYS A 45 -57.83 -38.78 63.10
C LYS A 45 -56.53 -38.25 62.45
N ALA A 46 -55.54 -39.08 62.22
CA ALA A 46 -54.31 -38.73 61.53
C ALA A 46 -54.59 -38.43 60.05
N ARG A 47 -55.38 -39.22 59.34
CA ARG A 47 -55.83 -38.97 57.97
C ARG A 47 -56.64 -37.65 57.88
N GLY A 48 -57.57 -37.40 58.80
CA GLY A 48 -58.29 -36.15 58.87
C GLY A 48 -57.39 -34.93 59.04
N ARG A 49 -56.39 -35.01 59.91
CA ARG A 49 -55.39 -33.96 60.07
C ARG A 49 -54.51 -33.75 58.84
N MET A 50 -54.10 -34.84 58.17
CA MET A 50 -53.33 -34.77 56.93
C MET A 50 -54.16 -34.11 55.81
N LEU A 51 -55.43 -34.48 55.71
CA LEU A 51 -56.36 -33.87 54.72
C LEU A 51 -56.56 -32.37 54.98
N ILE A 52 -56.78 -31.97 56.25
CA ILE A 52 -56.89 -30.58 56.64
C ILE A 52 -55.61 -29.82 56.33
N SER A 53 -54.45 -30.41 56.67
CA SER A 53 -53.16 -29.79 56.35
C SER A 53 -52.94 -29.66 54.83
N ALA A 54 -53.29 -30.69 54.04
CA ALA A 54 -53.18 -30.65 52.60
C ALA A 54 -54.09 -29.59 51.94
N VAL A 55 -55.34 -29.45 52.46
CA VAL A 55 -56.24 -28.41 52.03
C VAL A 55 -55.72 -27.02 52.42
N LEU A 56 -55.19 -26.86 53.64
CA LEU A 56 -54.59 -25.59 54.08
C LEU A 56 -53.37 -25.19 53.25
N PHE A 57 -52.49 -26.12 52.96
CA PHE A 57 -51.34 -25.89 52.05
C PHE A 57 -51.82 -25.60 50.59
N GLY A 58 -52.86 -26.32 50.09
CA GLY A 58 -53.44 -26.04 48.79
C GLY A 58 -54.03 -24.65 48.69
N LEU A 59 -54.76 -24.17 49.73
CA LEU A 59 -55.29 -22.81 49.79
C LEU A 59 -54.18 -21.77 49.89
N LEU A 60 -53.15 -22.02 50.67
CA LEU A 60 -51.98 -21.12 50.78
C LEU A 60 -51.21 -21.01 49.49
N TYR A 61 -51.02 -22.15 48.78
CA TYR A 61 -50.36 -22.16 47.49
C TYR A 61 -51.24 -21.46 46.41
N SER A 62 -52.54 -21.70 46.42
CA SER A 62 -53.48 -20.99 45.55
C SER A 62 -53.49 -19.48 45.77
N ALA A 63 -53.48 -19.06 47.06
CA ALA A 63 -53.37 -17.64 47.42
C ALA A 63 -52.03 -17.02 46.96
N LEU A 64 -50.95 -17.79 47.07
CA LEU A 64 -49.61 -17.36 46.59
C LEU A 64 -49.59 -17.23 45.07
N ILE A 65 -50.15 -18.21 44.36
CA ILE A 65 -50.27 -18.16 42.89
C ILE A 65 -51.12 -16.98 42.47
N LEU A 66 -52.26 -16.78 43.10
CA LEU A 66 -53.15 -15.65 42.81
C LEU A 66 -52.47 -14.30 43.06
N ARG A 67 -51.70 -14.19 44.14
CA ARG A 67 -50.96 -12.98 44.46
C ARG A 67 -49.78 -12.76 43.51
N LEU A 68 -49.10 -13.81 43.09
CA LEU A 68 -48.05 -13.75 42.11
C LEU A 68 -48.61 -13.33 40.73
N THR A 69 -49.72 -13.94 40.32
CA THR A 69 -50.42 -13.61 39.08
C THR A 69 -50.94 -12.17 39.08
N TYR A 70 -51.50 -11.77 40.22
CA TYR A 70 -51.96 -10.37 40.41
C TYR A 70 -50.79 -9.38 40.34
N ALA A 71 -49.65 -9.69 40.98
CA ALA A 71 -48.48 -8.82 41.01
C ALA A 71 -47.72 -8.80 39.66
N THR A 72 -47.76 -9.90 38.87
CA THR A 72 -46.99 -10.01 37.62
C THR A 72 -47.78 -9.66 36.35
N ILE A 73 -49.10 -9.94 36.35
CA ILE A 73 -49.94 -9.77 35.16
C ILE A 73 -50.90 -8.57 35.31
N ILE A 74 -51.54 -8.42 36.46
CA ILE A 74 -52.58 -7.40 36.65
C ILE A 74 -52.00 -6.08 37.17
N HIS A 75 -51.05 -6.16 38.11
CA HIS A 75 -50.29 -5.02 38.60
C HIS A 75 -48.80 -5.38 38.60
N PRO A 76 -48.16 -5.40 37.42
CA PRO A 76 -46.72 -5.59 37.39
C PRO A 76 -46.10 -4.47 38.22
N ILE A 77 -45.24 -4.83 39.16
CA ILE A 77 -44.38 -3.89 39.92
C ILE A 77 -43.28 -3.36 38.97
N LEU A 78 -43.67 -3.06 37.76
CA LEU A 78 -42.89 -2.21 36.88
C LEU A 78 -43.12 -0.78 37.33
N PRO A 79 -42.09 -0.03 37.62
CA PRO A 79 -42.23 1.38 37.87
C PRO A 79 -43.04 2.00 36.73
N SER A 80 -43.96 2.92 37.05
CA SER A 80 -44.78 3.62 36.05
C SER A 80 -43.87 4.17 34.93
N ALA A 81 -44.42 4.31 33.72
CA ALA A 81 -43.64 4.88 32.59
C ALA A 81 -42.97 6.21 32.97
N ASP A 82 -43.58 6.97 33.86
CA ASP A 82 -43.04 8.25 34.37
C ASP A 82 -41.87 8.03 35.33
N VAL A 83 -41.88 6.96 36.15
CA VAL A 83 -40.77 6.59 37.03
C VAL A 83 -39.63 5.95 36.21
N LEU A 84 -39.97 5.17 35.18
CA LEU A 84 -38.97 4.64 34.21
C LEU A 84 -38.39 5.77 33.36
N ALA A 85 -39.16 6.77 32.99
CA ALA A 85 -38.69 7.97 32.32
C ALA A 85 -37.82 8.84 33.23
N ALA A 86 -38.16 8.93 34.53
CA ALA A 86 -37.36 9.65 35.54
C ALA A 86 -36.10 8.85 35.99
N MET A 87 -36.14 7.53 35.91
CA MET A 87 -34.99 6.63 36.18
C MET A 87 -34.09 6.35 34.96
N LYS A 88 -34.54 6.71 33.75
CA LYS A 88 -33.59 6.86 32.66
C LYS A 88 -32.67 7.98 33.13
N PRO A 89 -31.36 7.71 33.38
CA PRO A 89 -30.45 8.81 33.38
C PRO A 89 -30.74 9.53 32.07
N GLN A 90 -31.03 10.79 32.12
CA GLN A 90 -30.89 11.67 30.97
C GLN A 90 -29.39 11.72 30.74
N LEU A 91 -28.85 10.61 30.24
CA LEU A 91 -27.66 10.69 29.42
C LEU A 91 -28.14 11.61 28.30
N ASP A 92 -27.75 12.88 28.39
CA ASP A 92 -27.53 13.66 27.19
C ASP A 92 -26.50 12.89 26.41
N ILE A 93 -26.98 11.84 25.71
CA ILE A 93 -26.25 11.24 24.61
C ILE A 93 -26.48 12.24 23.48
N THR A 94 -25.89 13.42 23.58
CA THR A 94 -25.27 14.01 22.40
C THR A 94 -24.37 12.89 21.90
N PRO A 95 -24.66 12.26 20.75
CA PRO A 95 -23.73 11.29 20.20
C PRO A 95 -22.38 12.00 20.25
N PRO A 96 -21.33 11.35 20.78
CA PRO A 96 -20.01 11.94 20.76
C PRO A 96 -19.82 12.49 19.34
N PRO A 97 -19.24 13.67 19.15
CA PRO A 97 -18.98 14.18 17.82
C PRO A 97 -18.39 13.02 17.02
N PRO A 98 -18.86 12.82 15.78
CA PRO A 98 -18.42 11.68 14.99
C PRO A 98 -16.91 11.64 15.08
N GLY A 99 -16.37 10.54 15.56
CA GLY A 99 -14.95 10.34 15.69
C GLY A 99 -14.27 10.56 14.35
N ARG A 100 -12.96 10.72 14.36
CA ARG A 100 -12.19 10.82 13.13
C ARG A 100 -12.45 9.59 12.25
N ALA A 101 -12.88 9.80 10.99
CA ALA A 101 -13.29 8.74 10.07
C ALA A 101 -12.21 7.69 9.87
N ASP A 102 -12.60 6.45 9.71
CA ASP A 102 -11.69 5.37 9.38
C ASP A 102 -11.04 5.60 8.01
N ILE A 103 -9.83 5.09 7.85
CA ILE A 103 -9.15 4.99 6.56
C ILE A 103 -9.05 3.52 6.22
N THR A 104 -9.51 3.15 5.02
CA THR A 104 -9.45 1.78 4.53
C THR A 104 -8.67 1.69 3.23
N ASP A 105 -8.18 0.50 2.92
CA ASP A 105 -7.71 0.18 1.59
C ASP A 105 -8.88 0.05 0.61
N ARG A 106 -8.61 -0.22 -0.66
CA ARG A 106 -9.63 -0.38 -1.72
C ARG A 106 -10.57 -1.56 -1.50
N ASN A 107 -10.19 -2.54 -0.67
CA ASN A 107 -10.93 -3.76 -0.38
C ASN A 107 -11.70 -3.69 0.95
N GLY A 108 -11.58 -2.55 1.67
CA GLY A 108 -12.21 -2.33 2.97
C GLY A 108 -11.35 -2.78 4.16
N THR A 109 -10.10 -3.16 3.95
CA THR A 109 -9.15 -3.43 5.04
C THR A 109 -8.87 -2.16 5.81
N ILE A 110 -8.99 -2.18 7.13
CA ILE A 110 -8.78 -1.01 7.99
C ILE A 110 -7.29 -0.70 8.07
N LEU A 111 -6.91 0.50 7.60
CA LEU A 111 -5.55 1.03 7.69
C LEU A 111 -5.38 1.99 8.87
N ALA A 112 -6.45 2.71 9.24
CA ALA A 112 -6.48 3.57 10.42
C ALA A 112 -7.89 3.62 10.99
N VAL A 113 -8.01 3.48 12.31
CA VAL A 113 -9.28 3.48 13.05
C VAL A 113 -9.17 4.35 14.30
N SER A 114 -10.25 4.99 14.70
CA SER A 114 -10.35 5.70 15.97
C SER A 114 -10.95 4.78 17.02
N LEU A 115 -10.17 4.44 18.04
CA LEU A 115 -10.61 3.62 19.17
C LEU A 115 -11.04 4.54 20.32
N PRO A 116 -12.11 4.20 21.06
CA PRO A 116 -12.48 4.94 22.26
C PRO A 116 -11.35 4.87 23.27
N GLY A 117 -11.07 5.98 23.92
CA GLY A 117 -10.07 6.13 24.96
C GLY A 117 -10.45 7.25 25.91
N ALA A 118 -9.59 7.52 26.87
CA ALA A 118 -9.77 8.62 27.80
C ALA A 118 -8.48 9.43 27.95
N GLU A 119 -8.64 10.73 28.18
CA GLU A 119 -7.56 11.59 28.69
C GLU A 119 -7.68 11.67 30.21
N LEU A 120 -6.57 11.41 30.89
CA LEU A 120 -6.45 11.51 32.33
C LEU A 120 -6.00 12.91 32.70
N TYR A 121 -6.79 13.61 33.48
CA TYR A 121 -6.42 14.92 34.01
C TYR A 121 -6.66 14.99 35.52
N ALA A 122 -6.03 15.94 36.17
CA ALA A 122 -6.22 16.20 37.59
C ALA A 122 -6.46 17.68 37.88
N ASP A 123 -7.19 17.95 38.97
CA ASP A 123 -7.13 19.21 39.69
C ASP A 123 -6.18 19.02 40.91
N PRO A 124 -4.92 19.46 40.80
CA PRO A 124 -3.91 19.29 41.84
C PRO A 124 -4.33 19.79 43.25
N ARG A 125 -5.25 20.75 43.33
CA ARG A 125 -5.75 21.32 44.59
C ARG A 125 -6.65 20.32 45.34
N GLN A 126 -7.20 19.33 44.63
CA GLN A 126 -8.07 18.29 45.18
C GLN A 126 -7.31 16.99 45.48
N VAL A 127 -6.04 16.88 45.06
CA VAL A 127 -5.18 15.73 45.36
C VAL A 127 -4.52 15.92 46.69
N PRO A 128 -4.85 15.09 47.72
CA PRO A 128 -4.35 15.30 49.09
C PRO A 128 -2.84 15.05 49.24
N ASP A 129 -2.31 14.08 48.50
CA ASP A 129 -0.91 13.67 48.53
C ASP A 129 -0.46 13.33 47.10
N ALA A 130 0.41 14.17 46.53
CA ALA A 130 0.87 14.04 45.16
C ALA A 130 1.79 12.81 44.96
N LEU A 131 2.59 12.47 45.99
CA LEU A 131 3.50 11.32 45.93
C LEU A 131 2.72 10.01 45.96
N ASP A 132 1.80 9.84 46.93
CA ASP A 132 0.94 8.64 47.03
C ASP A 132 0.09 8.46 45.75
N ALA A 133 -0.47 9.56 45.23
CA ALA A 133 -1.22 9.52 43.99
C ALA A 133 -0.37 9.11 42.77
N THR A 134 0.87 9.60 42.70
CA THR A 134 1.82 9.22 41.63
C THR A 134 2.20 7.75 41.72
N GLU A 135 2.55 7.24 42.88
CA GLU A 135 2.89 5.82 43.09
C GLU A 135 1.71 4.90 42.72
N LYS A 136 0.49 5.26 43.13
CA LYS A 136 -0.73 4.53 42.72
C LYS A 136 -0.96 4.53 41.23
N LEU A 137 -0.84 5.68 40.57
CA LEU A 137 -0.98 5.78 39.11
C LEU A 137 0.09 4.97 38.39
N ALA A 138 1.36 5.04 38.81
CA ALA A 138 2.46 4.27 38.24
C ALA A 138 2.26 2.75 38.37
N SER A 139 1.56 2.29 39.43
CA SER A 139 1.26 0.86 39.62
C SER A 139 0.34 0.27 38.53
N VAL A 140 -0.47 1.09 37.87
CA VAL A 140 -1.45 0.67 36.82
C VAL A 140 -1.14 1.24 35.46
N LEU A 141 -0.26 2.25 35.35
CA LEU A 141 0.18 2.89 34.10
C LEU A 141 1.70 2.73 33.93
N PRO A 142 2.18 1.64 33.38
CA PRO A 142 3.62 1.32 33.33
C PRO A 142 4.48 2.27 32.48
N GLY A 143 3.86 3.17 31.70
CA GLY A 143 4.53 4.19 30.89
C GLY A 143 4.52 5.59 31.51
N LEU A 144 4.02 5.75 32.73
CA LEU A 144 3.89 7.05 33.38
C LEU A 144 5.25 7.56 33.85
N ASP A 145 5.59 8.81 33.52
CA ASP A 145 6.76 9.49 34.12
C ASP A 145 6.39 9.97 35.54
N GLU A 146 6.92 9.26 36.52
CA GLU A 146 6.61 9.52 37.95
C GLU A 146 7.07 10.90 38.36
N ALA A 147 8.26 11.35 37.95
CA ALA A 147 8.82 12.64 38.33
C ALA A 147 8.02 13.81 37.74
N GLU A 148 7.64 13.70 36.46
CA GLU A 148 6.79 14.69 35.79
C GLU A 148 5.39 14.70 36.42
N THR A 149 4.82 13.55 36.72
CA THR A 149 3.48 13.40 37.29
C THR A 149 3.41 13.99 38.71
N GLU A 150 4.36 13.68 39.56
CA GLU A 150 4.47 14.27 40.91
C GLU A 150 4.60 15.79 40.83
N HIS A 151 5.45 16.31 39.94
CA HIS A 151 5.60 17.75 39.71
C HIS A 151 4.28 18.40 39.24
N LYS A 152 3.54 17.75 38.31
CA LYS A 152 2.23 18.22 37.87
C LYS A 152 1.20 18.26 39.01
N LEU A 153 1.12 17.19 39.78
CA LEU A 153 0.18 17.06 40.92
C LEU A 153 0.51 17.99 42.07
N SER A 154 1.78 18.40 42.24
CA SER A 154 2.23 19.38 43.22
C SER A 154 2.13 20.82 42.76
N SER A 155 1.72 21.10 41.52
CA SER A 155 1.83 22.43 40.92
C SER A 155 0.84 23.49 41.42
N GLY A 156 -0.20 23.09 42.18
CA GLY A 156 -1.25 23.98 42.68
C GLY A 156 -2.15 24.60 41.56
N LYS A 157 -2.02 24.13 40.34
CA LYS A 157 -2.90 24.49 39.23
C LYS A 157 -4.30 23.89 39.44
N ASP A 158 -5.28 24.42 38.71
CA ASP A 158 -6.64 23.92 38.74
C ASP A 158 -6.92 22.83 37.69
N PHE A 159 -5.96 22.63 36.74
CA PHE A 159 -6.07 21.63 35.69
C PHE A 159 -4.68 21.24 35.17
N VAL A 160 -4.39 19.93 35.11
CA VAL A 160 -3.19 19.38 34.47
C VAL A 160 -3.52 18.06 33.80
N TYR A 161 -3.06 17.84 32.56
CA TYR A 161 -3.11 16.53 31.95
C TYR A 161 -1.98 15.65 32.50
N LEU A 162 -2.35 14.42 32.91
CA LEU A 162 -1.41 13.39 33.38
C LEU A 162 -1.06 12.43 32.24
N ASP A 163 -2.08 11.90 31.55
CA ASP A 163 -1.94 11.09 30.34
C ASP A 163 -3.09 11.38 29.38
N ARG A 164 -2.83 11.33 28.07
CA ARG A 164 -3.83 11.63 27.03
C ARG A 164 -4.20 10.44 26.15
N LYS A 165 -3.77 9.22 26.52
CA LYS A 165 -3.90 8.07 25.64
C LYS A 165 -4.34 6.80 26.38
N LEU A 166 -5.14 6.92 27.42
CA LEU A 166 -5.61 5.76 28.19
C LEU A 166 -6.50 4.87 27.32
N THR A 167 -6.24 3.58 27.37
CA THR A 167 -7.17 2.56 26.90
C THR A 167 -8.32 2.40 27.89
N PRO A 168 -9.48 1.84 27.49
CA PRO A 168 -10.59 1.56 28.40
C PRO A 168 -10.21 0.68 29.60
N ALA A 169 -9.23 -0.21 29.42
CA ALA A 169 -8.71 -1.06 30.51
C ALA A 169 -7.89 -0.25 31.53
N GLU A 170 -7.03 0.66 31.05
CA GLU A 170 -6.26 1.57 31.89
C GLU A 170 -7.16 2.59 32.60
N GLU A 171 -8.14 3.14 31.91
CA GLU A 171 -9.17 4.01 32.50
C GLU A 171 -9.87 3.33 33.67
N LEU A 172 -10.34 2.09 33.47
CA LEU A 172 -10.97 1.31 34.54
C LEU A 172 -10.00 1.04 35.70
N ALA A 173 -8.74 0.71 35.41
CA ALA A 173 -7.72 0.45 36.40
C ALA A 173 -7.45 1.71 37.27
N VAL A 174 -7.29 2.87 36.63
CA VAL A 174 -7.11 4.16 37.34
C VAL A 174 -8.36 4.55 38.11
N ASN A 175 -9.55 4.38 37.54
CA ASN A 175 -10.81 4.68 38.24
C ASN A 175 -10.99 3.85 39.52
N ASN A 176 -10.53 2.59 39.50
CA ASN A 176 -10.57 1.70 40.69
C ASN A 176 -9.61 2.12 41.81
N LEU A 177 -8.60 2.96 41.53
CA LEU A 177 -7.73 3.52 42.55
C LEU A 177 -8.44 4.55 43.43
N GLY A 178 -9.51 5.17 42.95
CA GLY A 178 -10.33 6.13 43.67
C GLY A 178 -9.57 7.36 44.15
N ILE A 179 -8.63 7.87 43.37
CA ILE A 179 -7.77 9.02 43.76
C ILE A 179 -8.61 10.31 43.63
N PRO A 180 -8.79 11.07 44.73
CA PRO A 180 -9.51 12.33 44.68
C PRO A 180 -8.78 13.34 43.79
N GLY A 181 -9.55 14.14 43.02
CA GLY A 181 -8.98 15.16 42.14
C GLY A 181 -8.46 14.65 40.81
N VAL A 182 -8.60 13.35 40.54
CA VAL A 182 -8.27 12.73 39.23
C VAL A 182 -9.56 12.43 38.47
N TYR A 183 -9.59 12.82 37.21
CA TYR A 183 -10.79 12.78 36.36
C TYR A 183 -10.44 12.28 34.95
N PHE A 184 -11.47 11.92 34.18
CA PHE A 184 -11.35 11.47 32.81
C PHE A 184 -12.14 12.39 31.88
N GLU A 185 -11.58 12.63 30.71
CA GLU A 185 -12.26 13.23 29.58
C GLU A 185 -12.31 12.21 28.45
N ASN A 186 -13.50 12.06 27.83
CA ASN A 186 -13.65 11.16 26.69
C ASN A 186 -12.75 11.61 25.55
N SER A 187 -11.93 10.70 25.05
CA SER A 187 -10.98 10.94 23.96
C SER A 187 -11.04 9.79 22.95
N GLU A 188 -10.36 9.98 21.85
CA GLU A 188 -10.17 8.95 20.84
C GLU A 188 -8.68 8.74 20.60
N LYS A 189 -8.30 7.48 20.56
CA LYS A 189 -6.94 7.09 20.20
C LYS A 189 -6.93 6.61 18.77
N ARG A 190 -6.23 7.33 17.89
CA ARG A 190 -5.98 6.87 16.53
C ARG A 190 -5.06 5.67 16.57
N HIS A 191 -5.44 4.60 15.88
CA HIS A 191 -4.70 3.34 15.84
C HIS A 191 -4.53 2.87 14.39
N TYR A 192 -3.33 2.40 14.09
CA TYR A 192 -2.91 1.90 12.78
C TYR A 192 -2.54 0.42 12.95
N PRO A 193 -3.44 -0.52 12.54
CA PRO A 193 -3.25 -1.95 12.81
C PRO A 193 -1.97 -2.54 12.24
N ASP A 194 -1.58 -2.09 11.04
CA ASP A 194 -0.41 -2.59 10.31
C ASP A 194 0.84 -1.70 10.50
N ALA A 195 0.86 -0.94 11.60
CA ALA A 195 1.98 -0.15 12.10
C ALA A 195 2.82 0.59 11.03
N ASP A 196 3.72 -0.10 10.32
CA ASP A 196 4.71 0.44 9.40
C ASP A 196 4.32 0.28 7.91
N LEU A 197 3.42 -0.66 7.59
CA LEU A 197 3.14 -1.10 6.21
C LEU A 197 2.81 0.04 5.23
N ALA A 198 2.10 1.06 5.67
CA ALA A 198 1.72 2.22 4.85
C ALA A 198 2.09 3.56 5.53
N ALA A 199 3.14 3.56 6.35
CA ALA A 199 3.52 4.68 7.21
C ALA A 199 3.60 6.02 6.47
N HIS A 200 4.30 6.07 5.35
CA HIS A 200 4.50 7.31 4.57
C HIS A 200 3.25 7.75 3.80
N ILE A 201 2.27 6.86 3.61
CA ILE A 201 0.98 7.18 2.99
C ILE A 201 0.04 7.71 4.06
N LEU A 202 -0.11 6.97 5.16
CA LEU A 202 -1.03 7.33 6.24
C LEU A 202 -0.56 8.60 6.95
N GLY A 203 0.74 8.68 7.23
CA GLY A 203 1.29 9.75 8.03
C GLY A 203 0.97 9.55 9.51
N GLY A 204 0.41 10.55 10.17
CA GLY A 204 0.10 10.44 11.59
C GLY A 204 -0.79 11.54 12.12
N VAL A 205 -1.27 11.33 13.34
CA VAL A 205 -2.12 12.28 14.07
C VAL A 205 -1.34 12.77 15.31
N GLY A 206 -1.30 14.08 15.49
CA GLY A 206 -0.66 14.72 16.63
C GLY A 206 -1.53 14.72 17.89
N VAL A 207 -0.97 15.29 18.95
CA VAL A 207 -1.69 15.56 20.19
C VAL A 207 -2.87 16.50 19.90
N GLY A 208 -4.08 16.07 20.23
CA GLY A 208 -5.31 16.83 19.92
C GLY A 208 -6.03 16.38 18.65
N GLY A 209 -5.64 15.25 18.05
CA GLY A 209 -6.41 14.58 17.00
C GLY A 209 -6.27 15.15 15.59
N ASN A 210 -5.40 16.14 15.36
CA ASN A 210 -5.16 16.70 14.03
C ASN A 210 -4.11 15.90 13.27
N GLY A 211 -4.33 15.67 11.98
CA GLY A 211 -3.34 15.08 11.09
C GLY A 211 -2.09 15.97 10.96
N ILE A 212 -0.91 15.38 11.01
CA ILE A 212 0.39 16.07 10.98
C ILE A 212 1.30 15.60 9.85
N ALA A 213 0.92 14.56 9.14
CA ALA A 213 1.63 14.01 7.98
C ALA A 213 0.68 13.15 7.13
N GLY A 214 1.07 12.88 5.90
CA GLY A 214 0.41 11.94 5.00
C GLY A 214 -1.04 12.29 4.68
N VAL A 215 -1.86 11.26 4.40
CA VAL A 215 -3.30 11.44 4.12
C VAL A 215 -4.06 11.93 5.34
N GLU A 216 -3.56 11.65 6.56
CA GLU A 216 -4.14 12.18 7.80
C GLU A 216 -4.08 13.72 7.83
N GLU A 217 -2.98 14.32 7.38
CA GLU A 217 -2.84 15.76 7.27
C GLU A 217 -3.63 16.31 6.06
N TYR A 218 -3.43 15.73 4.88
CA TYR A 218 -4.06 16.21 3.66
C TYR A 218 -5.60 16.22 3.76
N PHE A 219 -6.18 15.15 4.31
CA PHE A 219 -7.62 15.02 4.49
C PHE A 219 -8.11 15.38 5.89
N ASN A 220 -7.32 16.14 6.69
CA ASN A 220 -7.64 16.39 8.09
C ASN A 220 -9.09 16.92 8.28
N GLN A 221 -9.49 17.94 7.53
CA GLN A 221 -10.84 18.49 7.61
C GLN A 221 -11.91 17.45 7.24
N ARG A 222 -11.71 16.69 6.16
CA ARG A 222 -12.69 15.67 5.73
C ARG A 222 -12.83 14.58 6.76
N LEU A 223 -11.71 14.09 7.33
CA LEU A 223 -11.70 13.01 8.30
C LEU A 223 -12.35 13.38 9.63
N THR A 224 -12.33 14.67 10.00
CA THR A 224 -12.96 15.16 11.24
C THR A 224 -14.42 15.56 11.06
N THR A 225 -14.89 15.84 9.83
CA THR A 225 -16.26 16.34 9.60
C THR A 225 -17.19 15.33 8.95
N ASN A 226 -16.67 14.32 8.27
CA ASN A 226 -17.45 13.31 7.57
C ASN A 226 -17.12 11.91 8.13
N PRO A 227 -18.09 11.22 8.79
CA PRO A 227 -17.84 9.92 9.41
C PRO A 227 -17.69 8.75 8.42
N ALA A 228 -18.00 8.96 7.13
CA ALA A 228 -17.83 7.91 6.13
C ALA A 228 -16.34 7.56 5.96
N PRO A 229 -15.96 6.30 5.84
CA PRO A 229 -14.57 5.90 5.65
C PRO A 229 -13.92 6.60 4.45
N LEU A 230 -12.64 6.92 4.58
CA LEU A 230 -11.80 7.35 3.45
C LEU A 230 -11.22 6.10 2.80
N VAL A 231 -11.69 5.78 1.59
CA VAL A 231 -11.22 4.60 0.85
C VAL A 231 -10.04 4.99 -0.03
N LEU A 232 -8.88 4.43 0.26
CA LEU A 232 -7.66 4.64 -0.53
C LEU A 232 -7.60 3.65 -1.71
N SER A 233 -6.84 4.03 -2.73
CA SER A 233 -6.54 3.15 -3.88
C SER A 233 -5.55 2.04 -3.54
N ILE A 234 -4.88 2.14 -2.41
CA ILE A 234 -3.93 1.14 -1.90
C ILE A 234 -4.62 -0.21 -1.73
N ASP A 235 -3.91 -1.26 -2.07
CA ASP A 235 -4.24 -2.64 -1.75
C ASP A 235 -3.24 -3.15 -0.71
N ALA A 236 -3.69 -3.42 0.50
CA ALA A 236 -2.82 -3.79 1.62
C ALA A 236 -2.00 -5.06 1.34
N GLY A 237 -2.56 -6.01 0.61
CA GLY A 237 -1.86 -7.23 0.21
C GLY A 237 -0.73 -6.96 -0.80
N ILE A 238 -0.99 -6.10 -1.79
CA ILE A 238 0.03 -5.67 -2.78
C ILE A 238 1.08 -4.81 -2.08
N GLN A 239 0.67 -3.89 -1.21
CA GLN A 239 1.57 -3.05 -0.42
C GLN A 239 2.56 -3.90 0.39
N SER A 240 2.07 -4.96 1.06
CA SER A 240 2.91 -5.89 1.84
C SER A 240 3.92 -6.64 0.96
N ILE A 241 3.49 -7.11 -0.20
CA ILE A 241 4.40 -7.79 -1.15
C ILE A 241 5.50 -6.84 -1.63
N VAL A 242 5.13 -5.61 -2.00
CA VAL A 242 6.08 -4.60 -2.47
C VAL A 242 7.05 -4.19 -1.37
N HIS A 243 6.55 -4.08 -0.13
CA HIS A 243 7.38 -3.83 1.05
C HIS A 243 8.41 -4.95 1.26
N ASP A 244 7.97 -6.21 1.30
CA ASP A 244 8.85 -7.37 1.48
C ASP A 244 9.99 -7.40 0.43
N GLU A 245 9.65 -7.23 -0.85
CA GLU A 245 10.63 -7.33 -1.93
C GLU A 245 11.60 -6.14 -1.95
N LEU A 246 11.12 -4.94 -1.62
CA LEU A 246 12.00 -3.77 -1.47
C LEU A 246 12.90 -3.91 -0.25
N ALA A 247 12.36 -4.34 0.91
CA ALA A 247 13.12 -4.55 2.14
C ALA A 247 14.19 -5.63 1.96
N ALA A 248 13.85 -6.72 1.25
CA ALA A 248 14.82 -7.76 0.90
C ALA A 248 15.98 -7.19 0.06
N ALA A 249 15.67 -6.38 -0.97
CA ALA A 249 16.69 -5.77 -1.81
C ALA A 249 17.55 -4.74 -1.04
N VAL A 250 16.93 -3.90 -0.20
CA VAL A 250 17.63 -2.92 0.65
C VAL A 250 18.60 -3.64 1.60
N THR A 251 18.16 -4.75 2.20
CA THR A 251 18.96 -5.55 3.13
C THR A 251 20.09 -6.28 2.41
N GLU A 252 19.79 -6.98 1.31
CA GLU A 252 20.75 -7.75 0.53
C GLU A 252 21.93 -6.86 0.06
N PHE A 253 21.59 -5.69 -0.48
CA PHE A 253 22.60 -4.78 -1.03
C PHE A 253 23.08 -3.71 -0.04
N GLN A 254 22.78 -3.85 1.25
CA GLN A 254 23.20 -2.94 2.33
C GLN A 254 22.95 -1.47 1.97
N SER A 255 21.77 -1.21 1.39
CA SER A 255 21.36 0.12 0.94
C SER A 255 20.85 0.96 2.12
N PRO A 256 21.05 2.28 2.12
CA PRO A 256 20.45 3.17 3.12
C PRO A 256 18.93 3.29 2.99
N GLY A 257 18.33 2.82 1.91
CA GLY A 257 16.90 2.86 1.70
C GLY A 257 16.49 2.72 0.24
N GLY A 258 15.20 2.88 -0.01
CA GLY A 258 14.64 2.73 -1.34
C GLY A 258 13.20 3.20 -1.46
N CYS A 259 12.68 3.12 -2.67
CA CYS A 259 11.30 3.44 -3.01
C CYS A 259 10.76 2.41 -4.00
N ALA A 260 9.50 2.00 -3.82
CA ALA A 260 8.79 1.20 -4.81
C ALA A 260 7.36 1.70 -4.97
N ILE A 261 6.87 1.74 -6.22
CA ILE A 261 5.53 2.21 -6.59
C ILE A 261 4.91 1.21 -7.56
N VAL A 262 3.65 0.86 -7.33
CA VAL A 262 2.78 0.13 -8.27
C VAL A 262 1.59 1.01 -8.59
N MET A 263 1.42 1.36 -9.86
CA MET A 263 0.39 2.29 -10.34
C MET A 263 -0.39 1.71 -11.50
N LYS A 264 -1.71 1.93 -11.53
CA LYS A 264 -2.56 1.57 -12.67
C LYS A 264 -2.31 2.50 -13.85
N ALA A 265 -2.07 1.93 -15.02
CA ALA A 265 -1.72 2.67 -16.22
C ALA A 265 -2.87 3.52 -16.79
N HIS A 266 -4.14 3.15 -16.53
CA HIS A 266 -5.33 3.76 -17.12
C HIS A 266 -6.15 4.62 -16.16
N THR A 267 -5.73 4.76 -14.90
CA THR A 267 -6.46 5.57 -13.91
C THR A 267 -5.55 6.43 -13.04
N GLY A 268 -4.24 6.15 -12.99
CA GLY A 268 -3.32 6.81 -12.08
C GLY A 268 -3.45 6.35 -10.61
N GLU A 269 -4.33 5.37 -10.31
CA GLU A 269 -4.46 4.82 -8.96
C GLU A 269 -3.16 4.15 -8.50
N ILE A 270 -2.69 4.53 -7.33
CA ILE A 270 -1.52 3.91 -6.69
C ILE A 270 -2.01 2.72 -5.86
N LEU A 271 -1.61 1.51 -6.25
CA LEU A 271 -1.95 0.27 -5.51
C LEU A 271 -0.98 0.00 -4.37
N ALA A 272 0.28 0.40 -4.54
CA ALA A 272 1.29 0.32 -3.50
C ALA A 272 2.32 1.45 -3.68
N MET A 273 2.77 2.00 -2.56
CA MET A 273 3.86 2.98 -2.49
C MET A 273 4.62 2.76 -1.19
N VAL A 274 5.84 2.27 -1.32
CA VAL A 274 6.72 1.92 -0.19
C VAL A 274 7.96 2.79 -0.20
N SER A 275 8.25 3.41 0.92
CA SER A 275 9.51 4.14 1.18
C SER A 275 10.23 3.48 2.35
N LEU A 276 11.52 3.19 2.21
CA LEU A 276 12.35 2.59 3.26
C LEU A 276 13.58 3.49 3.55
N PRO A 277 14.03 3.56 4.83
CA PRO A 277 13.43 2.94 6.01
C PRO A 277 12.06 3.54 6.34
N ASP A 278 11.23 2.72 6.97
CA ASP A 278 9.91 3.08 7.46
C ASP A 278 9.90 3.28 8.98
N TYR A 279 8.71 3.44 9.56
CA TYR A 279 8.52 3.68 10.98
C TYR A 279 7.13 3.22 11.43
N ASP A 280 6.98 2.90 12.72
CA ASP A 280 5.67 2.65 13.31
C ASP A 280 4.86 3.96 13.42
N VAL A 281 3.75 4.04 12.70
CA VAL A 281 2.86 5.20 12.70
C VAL A 281 2.25 5.44 14.09
N ASN A 282 2.04 4.38 14.88
CA ASN A 282 1.54 4.50 16.25
C ASN A 282 2.55 5.20 17.18
N ALA A 283 3.84 5.19 16.80
CA ALA A 283 4.94 5.83 17.51
C ALA A 283 5.60 6.94 16.67
N TYR A 284 4.80 7.69 15.90
CA TYR A 284 5.29 8.73 14.97
C TYR A 284 6.29 9.71 15.60
N GLY A 285 6.06 10.11 16.86
CA GLY A 285 6.94 11.04 17.58
C GLY A 285 8.33 10.50 17.88
N ASP A 286 8.51 9.19 17.90
CA ASP A 286 9.77 8.52 18.21
C ASP A 286 10.59 8.24 16.95
N ALA A 287 9.97 8.33 15.78
CA ALA A 287 10.62 8.08 14.51
C ALA A 287 11.63 9.18 14.16
N ASN A 288 12.78 8.79 13.66
CA ASN A 288 13.77 9.75 13.20
C ASN A 288 13.35 10.38 11.85
N ARG A 289 13.93 11.53 11.52
CA ARG A 289 13.57 12.28 10.29
C ARG A 289 13.87 11.53 8.99
N ASP A 290 14.87 10.66 8.99
CA ASP A 290 15.22 9.87 7.80
C ASP A 290 14.17 8.79 7.52
N SER A 291 13.65 8.15 8.58
CA SER A 291 12.52 7.20 8.46
C SER A 291 11.21 7.89 8.09
N GLN A 292 10.96 9.13 8.54
CA GLN A 292 9.76 9.89 8.20
C GLN A 292 9.77 10.41 6.77
N PHE A 293 10.94 10.50 6.13
CA PHE A 293 11.10 11.06 4.80
C PHE A 293 10.55 10.12 3.72
N ASN A 294 9.51 10.57 3.01
CA ASN A 294 8.90 9.81 1.93
C ASN A 294 9.74 9.88 0.64
N ARG A 295 10.59 8.88 0.43
CA ARG A 295 11.50 8.80 -0.73
C ARG A 295 10.79 8.70 -2.06
N CYS A 296 9.53 8.26 -2.08
CA CYS A 296 8.74 8.16 -3.31
C CYS A 296 8.18 9.50 -3.78
N VAL A 297 7.84 10.39 -2.84
CA VAL A 297 7.14 11.64 -3.10
C VAL A 297 8.03 12.86 -2.84
N GLU A 298 8.71 12.91 -1.68
CA GLU A 298 9.54 14.04 -1.27
C GLU A 298 10.98 13.94 -1.79
N GLY A 299 11.46 12.72 -2.06
CA GLY A 299 12.78 12.51 -2.62
C GLY A 299 12.88 12.98 -4.06
N ASP A 300 13.91 13.74 -4.40
CA ASP A 300 14.23 14.14 -5.76
C ASP A 300 15.57 13.54 -6.18
N TYR A 301 15.53 12.72 -7.22
CA TYR A 301 16.70 11.96 -7.70
C TYR A 301 16.91 12.17 -9.19
N GLU A 302 18.15 12.07 -9.64
CA GLU A 302 18.40 11.94 -11.06
C GLU A 302 17.79 10.63 -11.57
N PRO A 303 16.88 10.65 -12.58
CA PRO A 303 16.21 9.45 -13.06
C PRO A 303 17.16 8.53 -13.85
N GLY A 304 18.30 9.04 -14.28
CA GLY A 304 19.25 8.31 -15.10
C GLY A 304 18.58 7.74 -16.35
N SER A 305 19.05 6.59 -16.79
CA SER A 305 18.65 5.99 -18.06
C SER A 305 17.17 5.61 -18.20
N VAL A 306 16.37 5.65 -17.13
CA VAL A 306 14.90 5.53 -17.26
C VAL A 306 14.35 6.70 -18.07
N PHE A 307 14.96 7.88 -17.99
CA PHE A 307 14.52 9.07 -18.72
C PHE A 307 14.67 8.97 -20.25
N LYS A 308 15.46 8.01 -20.73
CA LYS A 308 15.55 7.70 -22.18
C LYS A 308 14.20 7.27 -22.75
N LEU A 309 13.29 6.76 -21.93
CA LEU A 309 11.91 6.51 -22.36
C LEU A 309 11.24 7.80 -22.85
N GLN A 310 11.42 8.91 -22.12
CA GLN A 310 10.89 10.22 -22.52
C GLN A 310 11.57 10.72 -23.80
N THR A 311 12.87 10.60 -23.88
CA THR A 311 13.65 11.09 -25.04
C THR A 311 13.27 10.38 -26.33
N ILE A 312 13.14 9.05 -26.28
CA ILE A 312 12.83 8.28 -27.48
C ILE A 312 11.35 8.43 -27.84
N ALA A 313 10.44 8.45 -26.86
CA ALA A 313 9.03 8.72 -27.09
C ALA A 313 8.83 10.10 -27.76
N MET A 314 9.47 11.15 -27.23
CA MET A 314 9.46 12.50 -27.80
C MET A 314 9.99 12.52 -29.26
N ALA A 315 11.08 11.80 -29.51
CA ALA A 315 11.71 11.74 -30.82
C ALA A 315 10.76 11.14 -31.87
N LEU A 316 10.16 10.02 -31.53
CA LEU A 316 9.22 9.33 -32.42
C LEU A 316 7.90 10.10 -32.59
N ASP A 317 7.35 10.63 -31.49
CA ASP A 317 6.08 11.36 -31.49
C ASP A 317 6.15 12.67 -32.29
N SER A 318 7.32 13.31 -32.30
CA SER A 318 7.58 14.53 -33.07
C SER A 318 7.65 14.28 -34.58
N GLY A 319 7.85 13.05 -35.04
CA GLY A 319 8.12 12.67 -36.43
C GLY A 319 9.49 13.15 -36.94
N MET A 320 10.33 13.76 -36.11
CA MET A 320 11.68 14.21 -36.52
C MET A 320 12.66 13.05 -36.59
N ILE A 321 12.41 11.96 -35.87
CA ILE A 321 13.22 10.75 -35.82
C ILE A 321 12.31 9.56 -36.14
N HIS A 322 12.77 8.66 -36.98
CA HIS A 322 12.05 7.44 -37.34
C HIS A 322 12.67 6.23 -36.66
N TYR A 323 11.92 5.17 -36.57
CA TYR A 323 12.29 3.95 -35.87
C TYR A 323 13.66 3.38 -36.31
N TRP A 324 13.97 3.39 -37.61
CA TRP A 324 15.21 2.86 -38.17
C TRP A 324 16.31 3.91 -38.37
N ASP A 325 16.10 5.15 -37.98
CA ASP A 325 17.17 6.13 -37.97
C ASP A 325 18.31 5.63 -37.08
N TYR A 326 19.54 5.81 -37.53
CA TYR A 326 20.71 5.30 -36.87
C TYR A 326 21.75 6.38 -36.59
N PHE A 327 22.48 6.15 -35.53
CA PHE A 327 23.38 7.14 -34.94
C PHE A 327 24.76 6.56 -34.72
N ASP A 328 25.77 7.40 -34.90
CA ASP A 328 27.14 7.06 -34.61
C ASP A 328 27.38 7.01 -33.10
N THR A 329 27.56 5.82 -32.55
CA THR A 329 27.91 5.58 -31.14
C THR A 329 29.31 4.95 -31.00
N THR A 330 30.13 5.05 -32.07
CA THR A 330 31.46 4.46 -32.11
C THR A 330 32.48 5.15 -31.18
N HIS A 331 32.24 6.45 -30.90
CA HIS A 331 33.14 7.27 -30.09
C HIS A 331 32.38 8.11 -29.09
N PRO A 332 32.99 8.42 -27.92
CA PRO A 332 32.42 9.37 -26.95
C PRO A 332 32.12 10.75 -27.56
N LEU A 333 31.04 11.40 -27.06
CA LEU A 333 30.70 12.76 -27.48
C LEU A 333 31.42 13.78 -26.60
N GLN A 334 32.18 14.67 -27.23
CA GLN A 334 32.84 15.77 -26.54
C GLN A 334 31.92 16.99 -26.45
N ILE A 335 31.70 17.51 -25.25
CA ILE A 335 30.90 18.72 -24.99
C ILE A 335 31.75 19.67 -24.14
N GLY A 336 32.42 20.64 -24.79
CA GLY A 336 33.35 21.50 -24.10
C GLY A 336 34.45 20.69 -23.40
N ARG A 337 34.53 20.77 -22.08
CA ARG A 337 35.49 19.99 -21.26
C ARG A 337 34.93 18.63 -20.78
N PHE A 338 33.64 18.35 -21.03
CA PHE A 338 33.00 17.11 -20.59
C PHE A 338 32.90 16.12 -21.75
N GLN A 339 32.76 14.85 -21.38
CA GLN A 339 32.63 13.75 -22.32
C GLN A 339 31.44 12.89 -21.93
N ILE A 340 30.57 12.57 -22.89
CA ILE A 340 29.50 11.60 -22.73
C ILE A 340 30.00 10.26 -23.25
N THR A 341 29.89 9.24 -22.41
CA THR A 341 30.31 7.86 -22.70
C THR A 341 29.18 6.90 -22.43
N ASP A 342 29.19 5.75 -23.09
CA ASP A 342 28.34 4.62 -22.73
C ASP A 342 29.00 3.80 -21.62
N PHE A 343 28.19 3.15 -20.81
CA PHE A 343 28.68 2.28 -19.72
C PHE A 343 29.41 1.05 -20.29
N GLU A 344 28.84 0.44 -21.33
CA GLU A 344 29.46 -0.65 -22.10
C GLU A 344 29.53 -0.19 -23.57
N PRO A 345 30.65 0.45 -23.99
CA PRO A 345 30.79 0.95 -25.34
C PRO A 345 30.85 -0.18 -26.37
N ALA A 346 29.87 -0.24 -27.26
CA ALA A 346 29.84 -1.24 -28.33
C ALA A 346 30.64 -0.81 -29.58
N HIS A 347 31.01 0.47 -29.70
CA HIS A 347 31.77 1.04 -30.81
C HIS A 347 31.19 0.76 -32.20
N VAL A 348 29.84 0.78 -32.30
CA VAL A 348 29.07 0.53 -33.51
C VAL A 348 28.09 1.66 -33.80
N TRP A 349 27.52 1.70 -35.00
CA TRP A 349 26.36 2.51 -35.30
C TRP A 349 25.10 1.80 -34.79
N MET A 350 24.17 2.52 -34.18
CA MET A 350 22.97 1.95 -33.55
C MET A 350 21.72 2.60 -34.11
N ALA A 351 20.71 1.79 -34.45
CA ALA A 351 19.36 2.26 -34.67
C ALA A 351 18.65 2.57 -33.35
N VAL A 352 17.56 3.34 -33.41
CA VAL A 352 16.79 3.80 -32.23
C VAL A 352 16.42 2.65 -31.29
N PRO A 353 15.90 1.48 -31.73
CA PRO A 353 15.59 0.37 -30.83
C PRO A 353 16.80 -0.16 -30.10
N GLN A 354 17.93 -0.26 -30.79
CA GLN A 354 19.16 -0.75 -30.16
C GLN A 354 19.71 0.22 -29.13
N ILE A 355 19.59 1.56 -29.38
CA ILE A 355 19.97 2.60 -28.41
C ILE A 355 19.22 2.42 -27.08
N LEU A 356 17.90 2.13 -27.13
CA LEU A 356 17.12 1.87 -25.93
C LEU A 356 17.51 0.54 -25.27
N ASN A 357 17.69 -0.51 -26.09
CA ASN A 357 17.97 -1.87 -25.65
C ASN A 357 19.29 -1.98 -24.84
N VAL A 358 20.36 -1.38 -25.35
CA VAL A 358 21.67 -1.35 -24.68
C VAL A 358 21.86 -0.13 -23.77
N SER A 359 20.88 0.76 -23.76
CA SER A 359 20.91 1.98 -22.93
C SER A 359 22.03 2.97 -23.28
N SER A 360 22.31 3.20 -24.58
CA SER A 360 23.38 4.12 -25.02
C SER A 360 23.08 5.58 -24.62
N ASN A 361 23.99 6.21 -23.87
CA ASN A 361 23.97 7.64 -23.57
C ASN A 361 24.34 8.47 -24.80
N ILE A 362 25.32 7.98 -25.57
CA ILE A 362 25.77 8.62 -26.81
C ILE A 362 24.63 8.70 -27.80
N GLY A 363 23.92 7.58 -28.01
CA GLY A 363 22.77 7.51 -28.92
C GLY A 363 21.64 8.45 -28.49
N ALA A 364 21.25 8.43 -27.23
CA ALA A 364 20.22 9.32 -26.68
C ALA A 364 20.60 10.80 -26.84
N SER A 365 21.84 11.17 -26.57
CA SER A 365 22.34 12.54 -26.74
C SER A 365 22.33 13.00 -28.21
N ARG A 366 22.65 12.11 -29.16
CA ARG A 366 22.57 12.43 -30.59
C ARG A 366 21.12 12.66 -31.04
N ILE A 367 20.19 11.82 -30.58
CA ILE A 367 18.75 12.00 -30.81
C ILE A 367 18.31 13.37 -30.28
N ALA A 368 18.62 13.66 -29.02
CA ALA A 368 18.26 14.94 -28.40
C ALA A 368 18.88 16.15 -29.11
N THR A 369 20.09 16.02 -29.68
CA THR A 369 20.72 17.07 -30.47
C THR A 369 19.89 17.47 -31.70
N ILE A 370 19.24 16.49 -32.35
CA ILE A 370 18.36 16.75 -33.50
C ILE A 370 17.08 17.44 -33.07
N LEU A 371 16.48 16.99 -31.94
CA LEU A 371 15.26 17.57 -31.39
C LEU A 371 15.48 19.01 -30.91
N GLY A 372 16.58 19.23 -30.25
CA GLY A 372 16.95 20.52 -29.69
C GLY A 372 16.17 20.92 -28.43
N PRO A 373 16.62 21.96 -27.72
CA PRO A 373 16.11 22.33 -26.40
C PRO A 373 14.64 22.78 -26.40
N LYS A 374 14.13 23.35 -27.50
CA LYS A 374 12.74 23.83 -27.57
C LYS A 374 11.74 22.68 -27.60
N VAL A 375 12.04 21.64 -28.39
CA VAL A 375 11.17 20.44 -28.50
C VAL A 375 11.19 19.70 -27.17
N GLU A 376 12.37 19.52 -26.57
CA GLU A 376 12.52 18.86 -25.28
C GLU A 376 11.74 19.59 -24.17
N GLN A 377 11.88 20.91 -24.05
CA GLN A 377 11.13 21.70 -23.06
C GLN A 377 9.62 21.64 -23.29
N ALA A 378 9.15 21.69 -24.56
CA ALA A 378 7.74 21.60 -24.89
C ALA A 378 7.15 20.23 -24.52
N TRP A 379 7.89 19.15 -24.80
CA TRP A 379 7.51 17.79 -24.41
C TRP A 379 7.41 17.66 -22.89
N LEU A 380 8.44 18.05 -22.16
CA LEU A 380 8.47 17.96 -20.70
C LEU A 380 7.39 18.81 -20.04
N ALA A 381 7.06 19.97 -20.62
CA ALA A 381 5.94 20.81 -20.17
C ALA A 381 4.59 20.11 -20.40
N LYS A 382 4.39 19.44 -21.55
CA LYS A 382 3.17 18.68 -21.86
C LYS A 382 2.98 17.47 -20.94
N GLN A 383 4.09 16.88 -20.46
CA GLN A 383 4.13 15.80 -19.48
C GLN A 383 4.10 16.29 -18.03
N GLU A 384 4.04 17.61 -17.80
CA GLU A 384 4.02 18.28 -16.49
C GLU A 384 5.25 18.02 -15.60
N PHE A 385 6.41 17.76 -16.21
CA PHE A 385 7.65 17.58 -15.46
C PHE A 385 8.16 18.85 -14.78
N PHE A 386 7.60 20.03 -15.04
CA PHE A 386 8.03 21.28 -14.42
C PHE A 386 7.20 21.72 -13.21
N SER A 387 6.23 20.93 -12.81
CA SER A 387 5.38 21.15 -11.64
C SER A 387 5.56 20.02 -10.63
N PRO A 388 5.30 20.24 -9.34
CA PRO A 388 5.21 19.14 -8.39
C PRO A 388 4.16 18.13 -8.83
N ALA A 389 4.32 16.85 -8.47
CA ALA A 389 3.29 15.85 -8.69
C ALA A 389 2.01 16.23 -7.91
N ASP A 390 0.86 16.22 -8.59
CA ASP A 390 -0.43 16.46 -7.93
C ASP A 390 -0.92 15.15 -7.29
N ILE A 391 -0.71 15.04 -5.98
CA ILE A 391 -1.04 13.85 -5.19
C ILE A 391 -1.64 14.27 -3.84
N GLN A 392 -2.51 13.45 -3.27
CA GLN A 392 -3.17 13.69 -2.00
C GLN A 392 -2.23 13.45 -0.79
N LEU A 393 -1.03 14.03 -0.86
CA LEU A 393 -0.01 14.03 0.19
C LEU A 393 0.61 15.43 0.29
N PRO A 394 1.00 15.88 1.48
CA PRO A 394 1.76 17.11 1.61
C PRO A 394 3.19 16.96 1.08
N GLY A 395 3.76 18.04 0.58
CA GLY A 395 5.18 18.19 0.41
C GLY A 395 5.88 17.72 -0.87
N PRO A 396 5.19 17.37 -2.01
CA PRO A 396 5.96 17.09 -3.22
C PRO A 396 6.87 18.27 -3.59
N PRO A 397 8.18 18.04 -3.82
CA PRO A 397 9.11 19.10 -4.12
C PRO A 397 8.94 19.63 -5.55
N MET A 398 9.40 20.86 -5.79
CA MET A 398 9.58 21.34 -7.15
C MET A 398 10.69 20.54 -7.86
N PRO A 399 10.42 19.96 -9.04
CA PRO A 399 11.44 19.27 -9.81
C PRO A 399 12.57 20.23 -10.21
N ARG A 400 13.78 19.70 -10.26
CA ARG A 400 14.96 20.47 -10.62
C ARG A 400 15.36 20.22 -12.06
N PHE A 401 15.33 21.26 -12.87
CA PHE A 401 15.75 21.25 -14.26
C PHE A 401 16.70 22.42 -14.55
N PRO A 402 17.47 22.37 -15.64
CA PRO A 402 18.22 23.54 -16.09
C PRO A 402 17.29 24.74 -16.30
N PRO A 403 17.71 25.96 -15.94
CA PRO A 403 16.88 27.17 -16.18
C PRO A 403 16.51 27.31 -17.66
N LYS A 404 15.24 27.58 -17.96
CA LYS A 404 14.71 27.64 -19.34
C LYS A 404 15.49 28.59 -20.25
N ASN A 405 15.96 29.72 -19.70
CA ASN A 405 16.74 30.71 -20.42
C ASN A 405 18.23 30.34 -20.61
N ASN A 406 18.70 29.30 -19.90
CA ASN A 406 20.08 28.78 -20.02
C ASN A 406 20.10 27.30 -20.44
N TRP A 407 19.01 26.81 -20.99
CA TRP A 407 18.88 25.44 -21.48
C TRP A 407 19.42 25.34 -22.92
N GLY A 408 20.74 25.16 -23.01
CA GLY A 408 21.43 25.00 -24.28
C GLY A 408 21.57 23.53 -24.69
N LEU A 409 22.24 23.28 -25.81
CA LEU A 409 22.41 21.95 -26.38
C LEU A 409 23.10 20.96 -25.41
N ALA A 410 24.07 21.44 -24.62
CA ALA A 410 24.74 20.61 -23.63
C ALA A 410 23.77 20.09 -22.54
N ALA A 411 22.85 20.95 -22.07
CA ALA A 411 21.81 20.57 -21.13
C ALA A 411 20.84 19.56 -21.77
N THR A 412 20.38 19.81 -23.00
CA THR A 412 19.54 18.88 -23.75
C THR A 412 20.18 17.49 -23.88
N MET A 413 21.48 17.43 -24.18
CA MET A 413 22.20 16.17 -24.27
C MET A 413 22.24 15.41 -22.92
N THR A 414 22.46 16.11 -21.80
CA THR A 414 22.51 15.45 -20.47
C THR A 414 21.12 15.06 -19.98
N VAL A 415 20.12 15.91 -20.16
CA VAL A 415 18.72 15.64 -19.83
C VAL A 415 18.22 14.39 -20.56
N SER A 416 18.65 14.19 -21.81
CA SER A 416 18.20 13.05 -22.63
C SER A 416 18.43 11.66 -22.01
N PHE A 417 19.39 11.53 -21.13
CA PHE A 417 19.65 10.30 -20.40
C PHE A 417 19.46 10.46 -18.88
N GLY A 418 18.79 11.53 -18.45
CA GLY A 418 18.36 11.76 -17.08
C GLY A 418 19.47 12.25 -16.14
N ALA A 419 20.48 12.99 -16.65
CA ALA A 419 21.51 13.61 -15.84
C ALA A 419 21.34 15.15 -15.82
N GLY A 420 21.68 15.75 -14.69
CA GLY A 420 21.53 17.21 -14.48
C GLY A 420 20.09 17.67 -14.27
N ILE A 421 19.20 16.75 -13.97
CA ILE A 421 17.81 16.97 -13.53
C ILE A 421 17.54 16.15 -12.29
N ALA A 422 16.54 16.57 -11.49
CA ALA A 422 16.05 15.73 -10.40
C ALA A 422 14.53 15.81 -10.33
N VAL A 423 13.91 14.65 -10.21
CA VAL A 423 12.45 14.45 -10.15
C VAL A 423 12.11 13.42 -9.09
N SER A 424 10.89 13.48 -8.54
CA SER A 424 10.47 12.44 -7.62
C SER A 424 10.20 11.12 -8.36
N PRO A 425 10.38 9.96 -7.70
CA PRO A 425 9.96 8.67 -8.23
C PRO A 425 8.51 8.66 -8.70
N LEU A 426 7.60 9.27 -7.95
CA LEU A 426 6.19 9.39 -8.32
C LEU A 426 6.02 10.12 -9.65
N GLN A 427 6.70 11.26 -9.83
CA GLN A 427 6.63 12.03 -11.08
C GLN A 427 7.19 11.25 -12.26
N LEU A 428 8.28 10.48 -12.03
CA LEU A 428 8.87 9.64 -13.06
C LEU A 428 7.91 8.52 -13.50
N VAL A 429 7.23 7.85 -12.55
CA VAL A 429 6.22 6.82 -12.83
C VAL A 429 5.04 7.41 -13.61
N THR A 430 4.52 8.55 -13.15
CA THR A 430 3.41 9.25 -13.82
C THR A 430 3.75 9.60 -15.26
N GLY A 431 4.98 10.07 -15.53
CA GLY A 431 5.45 10.38 -16.89
C GLY A 431 5.62 9.15 -17.79
N VAL A 432 5.65 7.93 -17.25
CA VAL A 432 5.73 6.70 -18.04
C VAL A 432 4.34 6.15 -18.40
N LEU A 433 3.28 6.53 -17.68
CA LEU A 433 1.92 6.06 -18.00
C LEU A 433 1.56 6.27 -19.49
N PRO A 434 1.72 7.48 -20.08
CA PRO A 434 1.40 7.69 -21.50
C PRO A 434 2.23 6.82 -22.44
N ILE A 435 3.45 6.47 -22.06
CA ILE A 435 4.35 5.66 -22.90
C ILE A 435 3.79 4.25 -23.10
N VAL A 436 2.99 3.74 -22.17
CA VAL A 436 2.52 2.35 -22.21
C VAL A 436 1.01 2.20 -22.43
N ASN A 437 0.20 3.25 -22.23
CA ASN A 437 -1.26 3.16 -22.21
C ASN A 437 -1.97 3.80 -23.41
N GLY A 438 -1.26 4.00 -24.52
CA GLY A 438 -1.84 4.65 -25.70
C GLY A 438 -1.69 6.17 -25.75
N GLY A 439 -0.82 6.74 -24.93
CA GLY A 439 -0.47 8.17 -24.95
C GLY A 439 -1.28 9.06 -24.01
N ILE A 440 -1.98 8.48 -23.05
CA ILE A 440 -2.88 9.21 -22.15
C ILE A 440 -2.20 9.44 -20.80
N ARG A 441 -2.09 10.69 -20.38
CA ARG A 441 -1.61 11.07 -19.06
C ARG A 441 -2.77 11.08 -18.05
N TYR A 442 -2.58 10.44 -16.93
CA TYR A 442 -3.46 10.49 -15.76
C TYR A 442 -2.72 11.09 -14.58
N GLU A 443 -3.43 11.85 -13.74
CA GLU A 443 -2.88 12.30 -12.46
C GLU A 443 -2.77 11.12 -11.49
N PRO A 444 -1.69 11.05 -10.71
CA PRO A 444 -1.58 10.03 -9.68
C PRO A 444 -2.61 10.27 -8.56
N THR A 445 -3.20 9.22 -8.05
CA THR A 445 -4.18 9.34 -6.97
C THR A 445 -4.06 8.23 -5.94
N LEU A 446 -4.25 8.61 -4.67
CA LEU A 446 -4.42 7.70 -3.53
C LEU A 446 -5.88 7.39 -3.22
N LEU A 447 -6.83 7.97 -3.96
CA LEU A 447 -8.24 7.67 -3.78
C LEU A 447 -8.67 6.52 -4.69
N ALA A 448 -9.43 5.58 -4.13
CA ALA A 448 -10.01 4.50 -4.92
C ALA A 448 -11.02 5.05 -5.93
N VAL A 449 -10.89 4.64 -7.18
CA VAL A 449 -11.86 4.94 -8.23
C VAL A 449 -12.99 3.91 -8.15
N ASP A 450 -14.22 4.40 -8.01
CA ASP A 450 -15.41 3.55 -8.07
C ASP A 450 -15.58 3.01 -9.51
N PRO A 451 -15.54 1.68 -9.74
CA PRO A 451 -15.74 1.12 -11.06
C PRO A 451 -17.09 1.46 -11.70
N ALA A 452 -18.11 1.72 -10.88
CA ALA A 452 -19.46 2.11 -11.32
C ALA A 452 -19.65 3.64 -11.43
N GLY A 453 -18.68 4.40 -10.93
CA GLY A 453 -18.70 5.87 -10.92
C GLY A 453 -18.04 6.50 -12.14
N PRO A 454 -17.92 7.85 -12.13
CA PRO A 454 -17.18 8.56 -13.17
C PRO A 454 -15.71 8.11 -13.20
N GLN A 455 -15.24 7.71 -14.37
CA GLN A 455 -13.84 7.33 -14.55
C GLN A 455 -12.94 8.57 -14.68
N PRO A 456 -11.67 8.49 -14.22
CA PRO A 456 -10.71 9.58 -14.35
C PRO A 456 -10.57 10.03 -15.82
N GLN A 457 -10.57 11.33 -16.03
CA GLN A 457 -10.36 11.91 -17.34
C GLN A 457 -8.86 12.07 -17.59
N GLY A 458 -8.32 11.24 -18.51
CA GLY A 458 -6.94 11.37 -18.94
C GLY A 458 -6.77 12.43 -20.04
N VAL A 459 -5.55 12.92 -20.20
CA VAL A 459 -5.18 13.89 -21.25
C VAL A 459 -4.29 13.21 -22.27
N GLN A 460 -4.69 13.27 -23.58
CA GLN A 460 -3.86 12.75 -24.66
C GLN A 460 -2.61 13.63 -24.82
N VAL A 461 -1.46 13.10 -24.50
CA VAL A 461 -0.17 13.81 -24.55
C VAL A 461 0.79 13.24 -25.58
N MET A 462 0.49 12.09 -26.16
CA MET A 462 1.32 11.40 -27.15
C MET A 462 0.42 10.59 -28.09
N GLN A 463 0.88 10.28 -29.28
CA GLN A 463 0.15 9.43 -30.24
C GLN A 463 0.12 7.97 -29.75
N GLN A 464 -0.97 7.27 -29.99
CA GLN A 464 -1.08 5.85 -29.69
C GLN A 464 0.00 5.02 -30.40
N SER A 465 0.26 5.32 -31.69
CA SER A 465 1.31 4.65 -32.46
C SER A 465 2.70 4.75 -31.79
N THR A 466 3.01 5.90 -31.20
CA THR A 466 4.26 6.09 -30.44
C THR A 466 4.28 5.20 -29.21
N SER A 467 3.18 5.13 -28.46
CA SER A 467 3.05 4.21 -27.32
C SER A 467 3.25 2.75 -27.73
N ASP A 468 2.62 2.33 -28.85
CA ASP A 468 2.73 0.96 -29.37
C ASP A 468 4.18 0.62 -29.75
N MET A 469 4.90 1.56 -30.37
CA MET A 469 6.33 1.43 -30.66
C MET A 469 7.17 1.30 -29.38
N MET A 470 6.92 2.18 -28.44
CA MET A 470 7.65 2.18 -27.15
C MET A 470 7.45 0.88 -26.38
N ARG A 471 6.22 0.34 -26.35
CA ARG A 471 5.93 -0.95 -25.71
C ARG A 471 6.79 -2.07 -26.27
N LYS A 472 6.88 -2.20 -27.60
CA LYS A 472 7.71 -3.21 -28.26
C LYS A 472 9.20 -3.04 -27.93
N MET A 473 9.71 -1.80 -27.95
CA MET A 473 11.10 -1.54 -27.57
C MET A 473 11.36 -1.83 -26.09
N MET A 474 10.43 -1.51 -25.17
CA MET A 474 10.55 -1.83 -23.76
C MET A 474 10.54 -3.36 -23.50
N THR A 475 9.76 -4.12 -24.29
CA THR A 475 9.79 -5.58 -24.26
C THR A 475 11.15 -6.11 -24.67
N ASN A 476 11.74 -5.57 -25.76
CA ASN A 476 13.11 -5.95 -26.18
C ASN A 476 14.15 -5.74 -25.05
N VAL A 477 14.07 -4.62 -24.31
CA VAL A 477 15.00 -4.34 -23.20
C VAL A 477 14.95 -5.45 -22.15
N VAL A 478 13.79 -6.03 -21.88
CA VAL A 478 13.63 -7.12 -20.92
C VAL A 478 14.04 -8.47 -21.51
N LEU A 479 13.74 -8.74 -22.79
CA LEU A 479 14.05 -10.03 -23.38
C LEU A 479 15.53 -10.16 -23.75
N THR A 480 16.13 -9.13 -24.31
CA THR A 480 17.48 -9.21 -24.92
C THR A 480 18.46 -8.13 -24.44
N GLY A 481 17.95 -7.12 -23.71
CA GLY A 481 18.72 -5.95 -23.32
C GLY A 481 19.18 -5.94 -21.87
N THR A 482 19.34 -4.73 -21.35
CA THR A 482 19.84 -4.47 -19.99
C THR A 482 18.89 -4.91 -18.87
N GLY A 483 17.61 -5.18 -19.19
CA GLY A 483 16.54 -5.55 -18.26
C GLY A 483 16.27 -7.04 -18.10
N LYS A 484 17.14 -7.92 -18.59
CA LYS A 484 16.88 -9.37 -18.68
C LYS A 484 16.52 -10.07 -17.37
N PHE A 485 16.93 -9.52 -16.24
CA PHE A 485 16.56 -10.06 -14.92
C PHE A 485 15.17 -9.62 -14.41
N ALA A 486 14.43 -8.82 -15.22
CA ALA A 486 13.03 -8.52 -14.98
C ALA A 486 12.07 -9.49 -15.69
N GLN A 487 12.55 -10.51 -16.38
CA GLN A 487 11.71 -11.55 -16.98
C GLN A 487 10.97 -12.34 -15.90
N VAL A 488 9.67 -12.57 -16.14
CA VAL A 488 8.79 -13.29 -15.22
C VAL A 488 8.11 -14.43 -15.98
N PRO A 489 8.24 -15.68 -15.52
CA PRO A 489 7.55 -16.80 -16.15
C PRO A 489 6.04 -16.56 -16.23
N GLY A 490 5.47 -16.69 -17.42
CA GLY A 490 4.04 -16.51 -17.65
C GLY A 490 3.59 -15.08 -17.96
N TYR A 491 4.51 -14.10 -18.00
CA TYR A 491 4.15 -12.70 -18.29
C TYR A 491 5.11 -12.07 -19.29
N VAL A 492 4.57 -11.29 -20.23
CA VAL A 492 5.39 -10.41 -21.04
C VAL A 492 5.58 -9.09 -20.29
N VAL A 493 6.81 -8.82 -19.91
CA VAL A 493 7.21 -7.61 -19.18
C VAL A 493 8.02 -6.71 -20.10
N GLY A 494 7.70 -5.44 -20.12
CA GLY A 494 8.54 -4.42 -20.75
C GLY A 494 9.13 -3.49 -19.69
N GLY A 495 10.31 -2.91 -19.95
CA GLY A 495 10.88 -2.04 -18.96
C GLY A 495 12.14 -1.29 -19.39
N LYS A 496 12.74 -0.60 -18.40
CA LYS A 496 13.98 0.15 -18.59
C LYS A 496 14.77 0.22 -17.28
N THR A 497 16.06 -0.09 -17.37
CA THR A 497 17.02 0.09 -16.28
C THR A 497 17.38 1.57 -16.08
N GLY A 498 17.53 1.97 -14.83
CA GLY A 498 18.13 3.23 -14.42
C GLY A 498 19.39 2.98 -13.57
N THR A 499 20.39 3.77 -13.83
CA THR A 499 21.60 3.84 -13.00
C THR A 499 22.05 5.29 -13.02
N ALA A 500 21.90 5.96 -11.89
CA ALA A 500 22.25 7.37 -11.76
C ALA A 500 23.33 7.53 -10.71
N GLN A 501 24.38 8.29 -11.02
CA GLN A 501 25.42 8.63 -10.06
C GLN A 501 24.85 9.55 -8.98
N VAL A 502 25.30 9.37 -7.75
CA VAL A 502 24.85 10.20 -6.61
C VAL A 502 25.64 11.49 -6.58
N VAL A 503 24.90 12.62 -6.51
CA VAL A 503 25.50 13.95 -6.36
C VAL A 503 25.96 14.13 -4.91
N GLY A 504 27.21 14.48 -4.70
CA GLY A 504 27.78 14.73 -3.38
C GLY A 504 27.36 16.09 -2.79
N PRO A 505 27.53 16.30 -1.48
CA PRO A 505 27.07 17.52 -0.78
C PRO A 505 27.76 18.81 -1.26
N ASN A 506 28.93 18.70 -1.89
CA ASN A 506 29.68 19.85 -2.43
C ASN A 506 29.46 20.06 -3.94
N GLY A 507 28.44 19.42 -4.52
CA GLY A 507 28.30 19.28 -5.97
C GLY A 507 29.26 18.26 -6.55
N GLY A 508 29.05 17.86 -7.80
CA GLY A 508 29.81 16.77 -8.45
C GLY A 508 29.36 15.38 -7.99
N TYR A 509 29.73 14.36 -8.76
CA TYR A 509 29.32 12.99 -8.53
C TYR A 509 30.25 12.26 -7.57
N LEU A 510 29.68 11.46 -6.67
CA LEU A 510 30.43 10.53 -5.82
C LEU A 510 30.97 9.38 -6.66
N LYS A 511 32.23 9.02 -6.41
CA LYS A 511 32.86 7.90 -7.12
C LYS A 511 32.25 6.57 -6.67
N HIS A 512 31.93 5.72 -7.63
CA HIS A 512 31.43 4.35 -7.39
C HIS A 512 30.17 4.29 -6.52
N THR A 513 29.37 5.37 -6.53
CA THR A 513 28.11 5.44 -5.77
C THR A 513 26.98 5.77 -6.73
N ASN A 514 26.07 4.82 -6.90
CA ASN A 514 24.95 4.93 -7.82
C ASN A 514 23.64 4.67 -7.07
N ASN A 515 22.56 5.26 -7.57
CA ASN A 515 21.21 4.80 -7.32
C ASN A 515 20.83 3.83 -8.44
N ALA A 516 20.30 2.67 -8.08
CA ALA A 516 19.86 1.64 -9.01
C ALA A 516 18.35 1.61 -9.10
N SER A 517 17.79 1.65 -10.32
CA SER A 517 16.34 1.61 -10.49
C SER A 517 15.91 0.76 -11.68
N PHE A 518 14.66 0.31 -11.65
CA PHE A 518 14.00 -0.35 -12.77
C PHE A 518 12.56 0.12 -12.90
N MET A 519 12.18 0.51 -14.09
CA MET A 519 10.82 0.85 -14.49
C MET A 519 10.26 -0.28 -15.34
N ALA A 520 9.12 -0.84 -14.97
CA ALA A 520 8.44 -1.90 -15.72
C ALA A 520 6.99 -1.57 -15.99
N ALA A 521 6.46 -2.18 -17.03
CA ALA A 521 5.02 -2.27 -17.27
C ALA A 521 4.64 -3.72 -17.61
N PHE A 522 3.45 -4.13 -17.19
CA PHE A 522 2.90 -5.47 -17.49
C PHE A 522 1.37 -5.50 -17.37
N PRO A 523 0.72 -6.50 -18.01
CA PRO A 523 1.22 -7.32 -19.10
C PRO A 523 1.39 -6.45 -20.36
N MET A 524 2.42 -6.69 -21.19
CA MET A 524 2.77 -5.75 -22.28
C MET A 524 1.85 -5.80 -23.47
N GLU A 525 1.07 -6.85 -23.64
CA GLU A 525 -0.01 -6.94 -24.65
C GLU A 525 -1.13 -5.92 -24.37
N ASP A 526 -1.43 -5.66 -23.09
CA ASP A 526 -2.38 -4.64 -22.62
C ASP A 526 -1.91 -4.11 -21.24
N PRO A 527 -1.00 -3.12 -21.22
CA PRO A 527 -0.37 -2.68 -19.97
C PRO A 527 -1.37 -2.10 -18.98
N GLN A 528 -1.62 -2.84 -17.92
CA GLN A 528 -2.51 -2.43 -16.83
C GLN A 528 -1.76 -1.73 -15.68
N TYR A 529 -0.48 -2.08 -15.50
CA TYR A 529 0.29 -1.63 -14.35
C TYR A 529 1.68 -1.16 -14.74
N VAL A 530 2.12 -0.09 -14.08
CA VAL A 530 3.51 0.39 -14.10
C VAL A 530 4.10 0.18 -12.72
N ILE A 531 5.31 -0.38 -12.67
CA ILE A 531 6.04 -0.69 -11.44
C ILE A 531 7.40 -0.02 -11.50
N TYR A 532 7.76 0.64 -10.42
CA TYR A 532 9.08 1.25 -10.27
C TYR A 532 9.72 0.81 -8.96
N VAL A 533 10.97 0.41 -9.01
CA VAL A 533 11.80 0.10 -7.84
C VAL A 533 13.10 0.88 -7.93
N LEU A 534 13.38 1.63 -6.87
CA LEU A 534 14.61 2.40 -6.67
C LEU A 534 15.31 1.90 -5.40
N VAL A 535 16.55 1.48 -5.51
CA VAL A 535 17.43 1.13 -4.39
C VAL A 535 18.56 2.15 -4.34
N LEU A 536 18.68 2.85 -3.22
CA LEU A 536 19.65 3.93 -3.05
C LEU A 536 21.03 3.36 -2.71
N GLN A 537 22.06 3.82 -3.39
CA GLN A 537 23.46 3.54 -3.09
C GLN A 537 23.76 2.07 -2.73
N PRO A 538 23.26 1.08 -3.51
CA PRO A 538 23.47 -0.33 -3.21
C PRO A 538 24.94 -0.68 -3.23
N LYS A 539 25.35 -1.61 -2.37
CA LYS A 539 26.68 -2.22 -2.44
C LYS A 539 26.64 -3.47 -3.30
N PRO A 540 27.66 -3.68 -4.15
CA PRO A 540 27.71 -4.88 -4.97
C PRO A 540 28.03 -6.11 -4.12
N ASP A 541 27.57 -7.26 -4.58
CA ASP A 541 27.89 -8.55 -4.00
C ASP A 541 28.35 -9.57 -5.06
N LYS A 542 28.42 -10.85 -4.70
CA LYS A 542 28.81 -11.93 -5.62
C LYS A 542 27.74 -12.22 -6.67
N THR A 543 26.47 -12.03 -6.35
CA THR A 543 25.34 -12.30 -7.26
C THR A 543 25.26 -11.26 -8.37
N THR A 544 25.72 -10.04 -8.10
CA THR A 544 25.75 -8.93 -9.04
C THR A 544 27.07 -8.85 -9.84
N PHE A 545 28.02 -9.78 -9.65
CA PHE A 545 29.36 -9.75 -10.28
C PHE A 545 30.12 -8.44 -10.05
N GLY A 546 29.84 -7.74 -8.94
CA GLY A 546 30.45 -6.45 -8.63
C GLY A 546 29.73 -5.24 -9.23
N PHE A 547 28.63 -5.41 -9.95
CA PHE A 547 27.84 -4.32 -10.53
C PHE A 547 26.78 -3.79 -9.55
N THR A 548 26.50 -2.48 -9.63
CA THR A 548 25.45 -1.78 -8.86
C THR A 548 24.42 -1.13 -9.79
N THR A 549 24.17 -1.74 -10.95
CA THR A 549 23.23 -1.19 -11.94
C THR A 549 21.81 -1.68 -11.70
N GLY A 550 20.83 -0.93 -12.18
CA GLY A 550 19.42 -1.27 -12.03
C GLY A 550 19.03 -2.64 -12.59
N GLY A 551 19.76 -3.13 -13.59
CA GLY A 551 19.57 -4.47 -14.17
C GLY A 551 19.88 -5.60 -13.18
N TYR A 552 20.88 -5.43 -12.32
CA TYR A 552 21.27 -6.45 -11.33
C TYR A 552 20.62 -6.26 -9.96
N ILE A 553 20.26 -5.03 -9.60
CA ILE A 553 19.76 -4.69 -8.26
C ILE A 553 18.20 -4.66 -8.26
N SER A 554 17.62 -3.79 -9.08
CA SER A 554 16.18 -3.48 -9.01
C SER A 554 15.33 -4.35 -9.94
N ALA A 555 15.85 -4.79 -11.08
CA ALA A 555 15.12 -5.64 -12.03
C ALA A 555 14.67 -6.99 -11.42
N PRO A 556 15.53 -7.72 -10.64
CA PRO A 556 15.10 -8.94 -9.96
C PRO A 556 13.99 -8.71 -8.93
N ALA A 557 14.03 -7.59 -8.19
CA ALA A 557 12.97 -7.24 -7.24
C ALA A 557 11.63 -7.00 -7.96
N VAL A 558 11.64 -6.25 -9.09
CA VAL A 558 10.45 -6.06 -9.93
C VAL A 558 9.92 -7.39 -10.45
N ALA A 559 10.79 -8.30 -10.88
CA ALA A 559 10.35 -9.63 -11.35
C ALA A 559 9.62 -10.42 -10.24
N ARG A 560 10.15 -10.40 -9.02
CA ARG A 560 9.50 -11.06 -7.87
C ARG A 560 8.18 -10.38 -7.50
N ILE A 561 8.11 -9.05 -7.51
CA ILE A 561 6.87 -8.31 -7.30
C ILE A 561 5.82 -8.76 -8.32
N ILE A 562 6.11 -8.69 -9.62
CA ILE A 562 5.17 -9.07 -10.69
C ILE A 562 4.70 -10.51 -10.52
N GLY A 563 5.62 -11.45 -10.25
CA GLY A 563 5.28 -12.86 -10.06
C GLY A 563 4.33 -13.12 -8.88
N ARG A 564 4.43 -12.31 -7.82
CA ARG A 564 3.55 -12.40 -6.63
C ARG A 564 2.22 -11.67 -6.83
N ILE A 565 2.23 -10.46 -7.41
CA ILE A 565 1.01 -9.64 -7.52
C ILE A 565 0.17 -9.97 -8.75
N GLY A 566 0.74 -10.52 -9.84
CA GLY A 566 0.02 -10.82 -11.07
C GLY A 566 -1.26 -11.63 -10.84
N PRO A 567 -1.19 -12.80 -10.17
CA PRO A 567 -2.39 -13.58 -9.86
C PRO A 567 -3.39 -12.86 -8.95
N MET A 568 -2.93 -12.04 -8.00
CA MET A 568 -3.80 -11.24 -7.12
C MET A 568 -4.58 -10.17 -7.89
N LEU A 569 -3.97 -9.64 -8.95
CA LEU A 569 -4.58 -8.66 -9.84
C LEU A 569 -5.49 -9.30 -10.91
N GLY A 570 -5.66 -10.63 -10.85
CA GLY A 570 -6.46 -11.39 -11.81
C GLY A 570 -5.77 -11.63 -13.15
N ILE A 571 -4.48 -11.29 -13.27
CA ILE A 571 -3.69 -11.56 -14.48
C ILE A 571 -3.08 -12.96 -14.32
N MET A 572 -3.65 -13.94 -15.05
CA MET A 572 -3.16 -15.32 -15.00
C MET A 572 -1.92 -15.48 -15.89
N PRO A 573 -0.95 -16.31 -15.47
CA PRO A 573 0.21 -16.59 -16.28
C PRO A 573 -0.15 -17.28 -17.60
N ASP A 574 0.43 -16.78 -18.70
CA ASP A 574 0.30 -17.39 -20.04
C ASP A 574 1.05 -18.71 -20.15
N SER A 575 0.53 -19.59 -21.00
CA SER A 575 1.24 -20.83 -21.38
C SER A 575 2.51 -20.51 -22.19
N PRO A 576 3.51 -21.40 -22.23
CA PRO A 576 4.72 -21.22 -23.02
C PRO A 576 4.45 -20.95 -24.51
N GLN A 577 3.39 -21.54 -25.07
CA GLN A 577 2.99 -21.34 -26.47
C GLN A 577 2.43 -19.92 -26.70
N GLN A 578 1.59 -19.42 -25.77
CA GLN A 578 1.06 -18.06 -25.81
C GLN A 578 2.20 -17.05 -25.67
N LEU A 579 3.11 -17.24 -24.70
CA LEU A 579 4.27 -16.36 -24.53
C LEU A 579 5.12 -16.27 -25.80
N THR A 580 5.40 -17.40 -26.47
CA THR A 580 6.16 -17.39 -27.72
C THR A 580 5.48 -16.53 -28.80
N THR A 581 4.15 -16.59 -28.86
CA THR A 581 3.35 -15.81 -29.81
C THR A 581 3.37 -14.32 -29.45
N LEU A 582 3.16 -14.00 -28.15
CA LEU A 582 3.17 -12.63 -27.64
C LEU A 582 4.56 -11.99 -27.79
N ASP A 583 5.62 -12.70 -27.47
CA ASP A 583 7.00 -12.23 -27.66
C ASP A 583 7.26 -11.88 -29.13
N ALA A 584 6.81 -12.72 -30.06
CA ALA A 584 6.97 -12.44 -31.50
C ALA A 584 6.15 -11.20 -31.95
N GLN A 585 4.99 -10.93 -31.35
CA GLN A 585 4.16 -9.76 -31.65
C GLN A 585 4.65 -8.48 -31.00
N LEU A 586 5.22 -8.61 -29.78
CA LEU A 586 5.62 -7.49 -28.92
C LEU A 586 7.13 -7.17 -29.01
N THR A 587 7.88 -7.86 -29.86
CA THR A 587 9.28 -7.54 -30.11
C THR A 587 9.44 -7.02 -31.54
N VAL A 588 10.54 -6.32 -31.73
CA VAL A 588 10.94 -5.78 -33.02
C VAL A 588 12.43 -5.99 -33.24
N PRO A 589 12.89 -6.14 -34.48
CA PRO A 589 14.32 -6.19 -34.74
C PRO A 589 15.03 -4.95 -34.19
N LEU A 590 16.22 -5.13 -33.65
CA LEU A 590 17.02 -4.02 -33.10
C LEU A 590 17.69 -3.19 -34.20
N GLN A 591 17.85 -3.77 -35.39
CA GLN A 591 18.45 -3.14 -36.55
C GLN A 591 17.70 -3.57 -37.83
N PRO A 592 17.65 -2.73 -38.85
CA PRO A 592 17.08 -3.12 -40.13
C PRO A 592 17.89 -4.26 -40.75
N THR A 593 17.21 -5.17 -41.43
CA THR A 593 17.89 -6.25 -42.18
C THR A 593 18.61 -5.64 -43.38
N ALA A 594 19.93 -5.82 -43.44
CA ALA A 594 20.69 -5.39 -44.62
C ALA A 594 20.33 -6.25 -45.82
N PRO A 595 20.10 -5.65 -47.03
CA PRO A 595 19.96 -6.40 -48.27
C PRO A 595 21.18 -7.30 -48.52
N PRO A 596 21.01 -8.46 -49.19
CA PRO A 596 22.10 -9.33 -49.50
C PRO A 596 23.25 -8.60 -50.24
N GLY A 597 24.47 -8.65 -49.73
CA GLY A 597 25.67 -8.02 -50.28
C GLY A 597 25.91 -6.56 -49.85
N GLN A 598 25.07 -5.97 -49.00
CA GLN A 598 25.34 -4.67 -48.36
C GLN A 598 25.92 -4.85 -46.95
N SER A 599 26.90 -4.01 -46.59
CA SER A 599 27.41 -4.01 -45.21
C SER A 599 26.37 -3.42 -44.23
N ALA A 600 26.47 -3.86 -42.96
CA ALA A 600 25.71 -3.29 -41.86
C ALA A 600 25.83 -1.75 -41.82
N LEU A 601 24.88 -1.10 -41.13
CA LEU A 601 24.81 0.35 -40.93
C LEU A 601 26.19 0.98 -40.69
N GLY A 602 26.51 2.05 -41.40
CA GLY A 602 27.80 2.74 -41.27
C GLY A 602 27.83 4.08 -42.00
N PRO A 603 28.90 4.86 -41.88
CA PRO A 603 28.99 6.17 -42.45
C PRO A 603 28.84 6.09 -44.00
N GLY A 604 27.87 6.84 -44.50
CA GLY A 604 27.61 6.91 -45.95
C GLY A 604 26.66 5.86 -46.54
N ASN A 605 26.17 4.92 -45.76
CA ASN A 605 25.11 4.00 -46.21
C ASN A 605 23.73 4.61 -45.90
N PRO A 606 22.93 5.01 -46.93
CA PRO A 606 21.55 5.40 -46.71
C PRO A 606 20.77 4.22 -46.13
N LEU A 607 19.73 4.49 -45.36
CA LEU A 607 18.78 3.46 -44.96
C LEU A 607 18.33 2.68 -46.21
N PRO A 608 18.20 1.34 -46.13
CA PRO A 608 17.68 0.57 -47.28
C PRO A 608 16.37 1.18 -47.78
N PRO A 609 16.15 1.27 -49.10
CA PRO A 609 14.89 1.76 -49.62
C PRO A 609 13.71 1.00 -49.02
N GLY A 610 12.75 1.71 -48.45
CA GLY A 610 11.57 1.11 -47.79
C GLY A 610 11.77 0.70 -46.34
N ALA A 611 12.93 0.93 -45.70
CA ALA A 611 13.13 0.60 -44.30
C ALA A 611 12.11 1.29 -43.38
N ASN A 612 11.79 2.54 -43.63
CA ASN A 612 10.75 3.26 -42.88
C ASN A 612 9.34 2.72 -43.20
N ALA A 613 9.04 2.39 -44.47
CA ALA A 613 7.77 1.76 -44.83
C ALA A 613 7.61 0.36 -44.17
N MET A 614 8.68 -0.40 -44.07
CA MET A 614 8.69 -1.68 -43.35
C MET A 614 8.47 -1.48 -41.85
N ALA A 615 9.02 -0.42 -41.26
CA ALA A 615 8.75 -0.05 -39.86
C ALA A 615 7.29 0.33 -39.66
N ASP A 616 6.72 1.12 -40.55
CA ASP A 616 5.33 1.53 -40.52
C ASP A 616 4.38 0.32 -40.70
N GLU A 617 4.73 -0.64 -41.54
CA GLU A 617 3.98 -1.88 -41.73
C GLU A 617 4.04 -2.79 -40.50
N LEU A 618 5.24 -2.97 -39.90
CA LEU A 618 5.44 -3.73 -38.68
C LEU A 618 4.70 -3.12 -37.47
N MET A 619 4.46 -1.82 -37.54
CA MET A 619 3.77 -1.05 -36.50
C MET A 619 2.28 -0.87 -36.76
N GLY A 620 1.74 -1.38 -37.87
CA GLY A 620 0.33 -1.24 -38.25
C GLY A 620 -0.08 0.19 -38.62
N ALA A 621 0.88 1.08 -38.86
CA ALA A 621 0.61 2.42 -39.33
C ALA A 621 0.21 2.38 -40.83
N LYS A 622 -0.89 3.04 -41.21
CA LYS A 622 -1.20 3.22 -42.63
C LYS A 622 -0.11 4.08 -43.28
N PRO A 623 0.44 3.67 -44.44
CA PRO A 623 1.43 4.48 -45.13
C PRO A 623 0.86 5.87 -45.42
N PRO A 624 1.66 6.94 -45.29
CA PRO A 624 1.24 8.28 -45.68
C PRO A 624 0.87 8.26 -47.15
N GLN A 625 -0.34 8.72 -47.48
CA GLN A 625 -0.74 8.89 -48.87
C GLN A 625 0.28 9.83 -49.52
N GLN A 626 1.00 9.31 -50.54
CA GLN A 626 1.85 10.14 -51.39
C GLN A 626 0.97 11.27 -51.98
N GLN A 627 1.16 12.49 -51.50
CA GLN A 627 0.70 13.67 -52.18
C GLN A 627 1.46 13.71 -53.53
N ALA A 628 0.74 13.43 -54.61
CA ALA A 628 1.23 13.63 -55.96
C ALA A 628 1.65 15.10 -56.06
N THR A 629 2.95 15.33 -56.20
CA THR A 629 3.50 16.63 -56.54
C THR A 629 3.08 16.88 -58.01
N GLU A 630 2.03 17.67 -58.21
CA GLU A 630 1.71 18.25 -59.50
C GLU A 630 2.88 19.17 -59.89
N VAL A 631 3.68 18.71 -60.85
CA VAL A 631 4.68 19.52 -61.51
C VAL A 631 3.91 20.49 -62.42
N VAL A 632 3.75 21.72 -61.94
CA VAL A 632 3.30 22.83 -62.83
C VAL A 632 4.45 23.13 -63.77
N HIS A 633 4.26 22.73 -65.05
CA HIS A 633 5.04 23.24 -66.16
C HIS A 633 4.58 24.68 -66.43
N ASP A 634 5.39 25.66 -66.02
CA ASP A 634 5.31 27.00 -66.56
C ASP A 634 5.91 26.95 -68.01
N GLN A 635 5.03 27.12 -68.99
CA GLN A 635 5.38 27.54 -70.35
C GLN A 635 5.02 29.01 -70.44
N ASP A 636 6.02 29.81 -70.85
CA ASP A 636 6.13 31.16 -71.43
C ASP A 636 6.67 32.24 -70.46
#